data_2684721ec1da6b00ca33bf6f97bf7fb3
#
_entry.id   2684721ec1da6b00ca33bf6f97bf7fb3
#
_cell.length_a   1.000
_cell.length_b   1.000
_cell.length_c   1.000
_cell.angle_alpha   90.00
_cell.angle_beta   90.00
_cell.angle_gamma   90.00
#
_symmetry.space_group_name_H-M   'P 1'
#
loop_
_entity.id
_entity.type
_entity.pdbx_description
1 polymer ?
#
loop_
_entity_poly.entity_id
_entity_poly.type
_entity_poly.pdbx_seq_one_letter_code
_entity_poly.pdbx_strand_id
1 'polypeptide(L)'
;MVKNLTVRGDITPSGTQTQVGGIAGTNAGTIDNCAFSGIVMGGDYVGGIAGKNETGGTISLCQTSGVVRGTRFTGGIAGQNAGTVLNCTNKAAVNTAVSEENLSSGLEDVESIIYTLLKREDVKENAVTTDTGGVAGYSNDILQSCTNLGAVGYPHVGYNVGGIAGRQNGYMASCVNRGKVQGRKDVGGIVGQMAPDITLQFSSNGLEELQTELNGLHNLIDATLDDAQSASDTVSGRITRISGYADAARDSAHNMTGQLGDFVDSNVDTANNILLLVERYLAKAAPHHGGSGGSL
;
A
#
# COMPACT_ATOMS: atom_id res chain seq x y z
N MET A 1 -19.00 13.56 11.89
CA MET A 1 -18.67 14.33 10.69
C MET A 1 -18.13 15.70 11.07
N VAL A 2 -17.03 16.13 10.47
CA VAL A 2 -16.40 17.46 10.65
C VAL A 2 -16.33 18.10 9.28
N LYS A 3 -16.87 19.32 9.11
CA LYS A 3 -16.96 19.98 7.80
C LYS A 3 -16.70 21.47 7.87
N ASN A 4 -16.13 22.03 6.80
CA ASN A 4 -16.01 23.47 6.56
C ASN A 4 -15.30 24.21 7.71
N LEU A 5 -14.26 23.62 8.28
CA LEU A 5 -13.49 24.18 9.37
C LEU A 5 -12.10 24.60 8.91
N THR A 6 -11.61 25.68 9.48
CA THR A 6 -10.21 26.08 9.36
C THR A 6 -9.59 26.13 10.75
N VAL A 7 -8.49 25.41 10.93
CA VAL A 7 -7.70 25.41 12.16
C VAL A 7 -6.37 26.08 11.86
N ARG A 8 -5.94 26.99 12.73
CA ARG A 8 -4.62 27.63 12.70
C ARG A 8 -3.98 27.48 14.06
N GLY A 9 -2.73 27.08 14.10
CA GLY A 9 -1.99 26.94 15.35
C GLY A 9 -1.04 25.76 15.32
N ASP A 10 -0.50 25.47 16.50
CA ASP A 10 0.51 24.45 16.67
C ASP A 10 -0.04 23.29 17.49
N ILE A 11 0.08 22.11 16.93
CA ILE A 11 -0.29 20.84 17.57
C ILE A 11 1.02 20.15 17.93
N THR A 12 1.49 20.39 19.14
CA THR A 12 2.76 19.88 19.66
C THR A 12 2.52 19.22 21.01
N PRO A 13 2.07 17.98 21.01
CA PRO A 13 1.79 17.27 22.24
C PRO A 13 3.07 17.07 23.09
N SER A 14 2.98 16.82 24.40
CA SER A 14 4.11 16.57 25.31
C SER A 14 4.29 15.07 25.57
N GLY A 15 5.53 14.51 25.48
CA GLY A 15 5.84 13.07 25.70
C GLY A 15 5.93 12.27 24.39
N THR A 16 5.84 10.94 24.44
CA THR A 16 5.81 10.07 23.26
C THR A 16 4.40 10.04 22.65
N GLN A 17 4.21 10.76 21.56
CA GLN A 17 2.87 10.95 21.04
C GLN A 17 2.64 10.25 19.74
N THR A 18 1.55 9.56 19.71
CA THR A 18 1.03 8.89 18.53
C THR A 18 -0.33 9.46 18.14
N GLN A 19 -0.67 9.36 16.87
CA GLN A 19 -1.99 9.75 16.33
C GLN A 19 -2.23 11.26 16.49
N VAL A 20 -1.33 12.05 15.94
CA VAL A 20 -1.38 13.52 16.01
C VAL A 20 -1.84 14.08 14.66
N GLY A 21 -2.88 14.89 14.69
CA GLY A 21 -3.39 15.56 13.49
C GLY A 21 -3.84 16.98 13.74
N GLY A 22 -3.75 17.82 12.73
CA GLY A 22 -4.17 19.20 12.81
C GLY A 22 -5.66 19.42 13.03
N ILE A 23 -6.49 18.46 12.60
CA ILE A 23 -7.94 18.46 12.79
C ILE A 23 -8.37 17.34 13.76
N ALA A 24 -7.84 16.15 13.58
CA ALA A 24 -8.20 14.97 14.40
C ALA A 24 -6.97 14.09 14.64
N GLY A 25 -6.83 13.55 15.84
CA GLY A 25 -5.86 12.49 16.11
C GLY A 25 -6.21 11.22 15.35
N THR A 26 -7.49 10.81 15.39
CA THR A 26 -8.01 9.66 14.68
C THR A 26 -9.36 10.01 14.03
N ASN A 27 -9.55 9.59 12.77
CA ASN A 27 -10.79 9.76 12.04
C ASN A 27 -11.36 8.39 11.63
N ALA A 28 -12.50 8.03 12.20
CA ALA A 28 -13.34 6.89 11.78
C ALA A 28 -14.65 7.36 11.11
N GLY A 29 -14.76 8.65 10.82
CA GLY A 29 -15.94 9.26 10.20
C GLY A 29 -15.57 10.05 8.95
N THR A 30 -16.14 11.26 8.82
CA THR A 30 -15.89 12.12 7.66
C THR A 30 -15.30 13.46 8.09
N ILE A 31 -14.16 13.84 7.50
CA ILE A 31 -13.59 15.19 7.53
C ILE A 31 -13.66 15.73 6.11
N ASP A 32 -14.43 16.80 5.89
CA ASP A 32 -14.71 17.29 4.56
C ASP A 32 -14.56 18.80 4.47
N ASN A 33 -13.90 19.28 3.43
CA ASN A 33 -13.66 20.70 3.16
C ASN A 33 -13.08 21.44 4.38
N CYS A 34 -12.04 20.86 4.98
CA CYS A 34 -11.35 21.43 6.14
C CYS A 34 -9.92 21.86 5.78
N ALA A 35 -9.42 22.86 6.48
CA ALA A 35 -8.06 23.34 6.30
C ALA A 35 -7.31 23.42 7.63
N PHE A 36 -6.04 23.05 7.60
CA PHE A 36 -5.09 23.26 8.68
C PHE A 36 -3.92 24.13 8.21
N SER A 37 -3.52 25.06 9.05
CA SER A 37 -2.34 25.90 8.81
C SER A 37 -1.56 26.10 10.11
N GLY A 38 -0.32 25.65 10.14
CA GLY A 38 0.53 25.73 11.33
C GLY A 38 1.53 24.61 11.43
N ILE A 39 1.84 24.19 12.64
CA ILE A 39 2.82 23.12 12.92
C ILE A 39 2.11 21.93 13.54
N VAL A 40 2.35 20.75 12.99
CA VAL A 40 1.94 19.47 13.61
C VAL A 40 3.21 18.67 13.89
N MET A 41 3.46 18.37 15.16
CA MET A 41 4.61 17.59 15.59
C MET A 41 4.16 16.39 16.45
N GLY A 42 4.79 15.25 16.24
CA GLY A 42 4.53 14.04 17.04
C GLY A 42 5.59 12.99 16.82
N GLY A 43 5.37 11.80 17.35
CA GLY A 43 6.18 10.61 17.11
C GLY A 43 5.65 9.82 15.91
N ASP A 44 4.66 8.98 16.16
CA ASP A 44 4.09 8.09 15.16
C ASP A 44 2.69 8.55 14.73
N TYR A 45 2.33 8.25 13.48
CA TYR A 45 1.04 8.58 12.90
C TYR A 45 0.73 10.08 12.97
N VAL A 46 1.56 10.86 12.28
CA VAL A 46 1.43 12.32 12.27
C VAL A 46 0.91 12.79 10.92
N GLY A 47 -0.22 13.49 10.94
CA GLY A 47 -0.83 14.03 9.72
C GLY A 47 -1.26 15.48 9.85
N GLY A 48 -1.19 16.22 8.77
CA GLY A 48 -1.63 17.61 8.78
C GLY A 48 -3.14 17.78 8.98
N ILE A 49 -3.94 16.78 8.63
CA ILE A 49 -5.38 16.72 8.89
C ILE A 49 -5.68 15.69 9.97
N ALA A 50 -5.26 14.44 9.78
CA ALA A 50 -5.50 13.37 10.75
C ALA A 50 -4.23 12.55 10.99
N GLY A 51 -3.98 12.17 12.24
CA GLY A 51 -2.92 11.22 12.57
C GLY A 51 -3.20 9.87 11.94
N LYS A 52 -4.40 9.34 12.16
CA LYS A 52 -4.91 8.14 11.50
C LYS A 52 -6.26 8.41 10.83
N ASN A 53 -6.41 7.90 9.61
CA ASN A 53 -7.70 7.71 8.96
C ASN A 53 -7.99 6.21 8.98
N GLU A 54 -8.96 5.81 9.82
CA GLU A 54 -9.30 4.40 10.06
C GLU A 54 -10.16 3.84 8.92
N THR A 55 -10.33 2.52 8.91
CA THR A 55 -11.22 1.84 7.96
C THR A 55 -12.62 2.45 7.97
N GLY A 56 -13.13 2.79 6.80
CA GLY A 56 -14.39 3.51 6.63
C GLY A 56 -14.31 5.03 6.88
N GLY A 57 -13.19 5.53 7.39
CA GLY A 57 -12.95 6.97 7.53
C GLY A 57 -12.74 7.63 6.16
N THR A 58 -13.27 8.84 5.99
CA THR A 58 -13.12 9.64 4.76
C THR A 58 -12.54 11.01 5.09
N ILE A 59 -11.51 11.40 4.34
CA ILE A 59 -10.95 12.75 4.33
C ILE A 59 -11.08 13.27 2.90
N SER A 60 -11.85 14.34 2.70
CA SER A 60 -12.10 14.88 1.37
C SER A 60 -11.97 16.40 1.32
N LEU A 61 -11.51 16.91 0.17
CA LEU A 61 -11.41 18.35 -0.13
C LEU A 61 -10.60 19.15 0.93
N CYS A 62 -9.72 18.48 1.65
CA CYS A 62 -8.98 19.09 2.75
C CYS A 62 -7.63 19.66 2.28
N GLN A 63 -7.16 20.68 2.97
CA GLN A 63 -5.89 21.34 2.69
C GLN A 63 -5.02 21.45 3.94
N THR A 64 -3.72 21.27 3.76
CA THR A 64 -2.71 21.50 4.81
C THR A 64 -1.65 22.47 4.34
N SER A 65 -1.21 23.34 5.23
CA SER A 65 -0.07 24.25 5.01
C SER A 65 0.75 24.41 6.31
N GLY A 66 2.01 24.76 6.18
CA GLY A 66 2.93 24.89 7.30
C GLY A 66 3.92 23.72 7.39
N VAL A 67 4.04 23.10 8.55
CA VAL A 67 5.03 22.02 8.80
C VAL A 67 4.37 20.83 9.47
N VAL A 68 4.66 19.62 8.95
CA VAL A 68 4.28 18.36 9.58
C VAL A 68 5.54 17.57 9.87
N ARG A 69 5.72 17.14 11.12
CA ARG A 69 6.93 16.44 11.57
C ARG A 69 6.61 15.26 12.45
N GLY A 70 7.17 14.10 12.12
CA GLY A 70 7.01 12.87 12.87
C GLY A 70 8.17 11.90 12.66
N THR A 71 8.16 10.79 13.40
CA THR A 71 9.18 9.74 13.31
C THR A 71 8.76 8.65 12.33
N ARG A 72 7.56 8.11 12.50
CA ARG A 72 7.02 7.05 11.63
C ARG A 72 5.62 7.41 11.15
N PHE A 73 5.31 7.05 9.91
CA PHE A 73 4.01 7.29 9.32
C PHE A 73 3.62 8.77 9.36
N THR A 74 4.41 9.59 8.64
CA THR A 74 4.19 11.03 8.61
C THR A 74 3.68 11.45 7.24
N GLY A 75 2.52 12.10 7.20
CA GLY A 75 1.91 12.56 5.95
C GLY A 75 1.37 13.99 6.03
N GLY A 76 1.39 14.70 4.93
CA GLY A 76 0.85 16.05 4.86
C GLY A 76 -0.65 16.13 5.12
N ILE A 77 -1.40 15.06 4.83
CA ILE A 77 -2.83 14.93 5.11
C ILE A 77 -3.07 13.91 6.23
N ALA A 78 -2.61 12.67 6.07
CA ALA A 78 -2.80 11.61 7.04
C ALA A 78 -1.47 10.92 7.37
N GLY A 79 -1.21 10.63 8.64
CA GLY A 79 -0.06 9.81 9.03
C GLY A 79 -0.23 8.39 8.50
N GLN A 80 -1.35 7.76 8.83
CA GLN A 80 -1.81 6.50 8.26
C GLN A 80 -3.18 6.67 7.62
N ASN A 81 -3.36 6.07 6.45
CA ASN A 81 -4.66 5.96 5.80
C ASN A 81 -5.06 4.49 5.61
N ALA A 82 -6.10 4.07 6.33
CA ALA A 82 -6.79 2.79 6.19
C ALA A 82 -8.24 2.98 5.71
N GLY A 83 -8.56 4.16 5.21
CA GLY A 83 -9.84 4.54 4.62
C GLY A 83 -9.62 5.34 3.35
N THR A 84 -10.47 6.30 3.07
CA THR A 84 -10.45 7.04 1.82
C THR A 84 -9.94 8.47 1.99
N VAL A 85 -8.96 8.88 1.16
CA VAL A 85 -8.49 10.26 1.05
C VAL A 85 -8.71 10.74 -0.38
N LEU A 86 -9.54 11.76 -0.57
CA LEU A 86 -10.00 12.25 -1.87
C LEU A 86 -9.78 13.75 -2.04
N ASN A 87 -9.29 14.17 -3.21
CA ASN A 87 -9.24 15.58 -3.61
C ASN A 87 -8.55 16.49 -2.58
N CYS A 88 -7.57 15.98 -1.85
CA CYS A 88 -6.86 16.72 -0.83
C CYS A 88 -5.58 17.37 -1.37
N THR A 89 -5.21 18.51 -0.79
CA THR A 89 -4.00 19.24 -1.20
C THR A 89 -3.08 19.48 0.00
N ASN A 90 -1.86 18.97 -0.09
CA ASN A 90 -0.80 19.31 0.85
C ASN A 90 0.06 20.43 0.30
N LYS A 91 0.25 21.47 1.10
CA LYS A 91 1.22 22.57 0.90
C LYS A 91 2.24 22.65 2.04
N ALA A 92 2.07 21.82 3.06
CA ALA A 92 2.99 21.79 4.20
C ALA A 92 4.30 21.08 3.83
N ALA A 93 5.37 21.51 4.44
CA ALA A 93 6.64 20.79 4.44
C ALA A 93 6.53 19.57 5.38
N VAL A 94 6.89 18.39 4.89
CA VAL A 94 6.74 17.12 5.64
C VAL A 94 8.12 16.54 5.91
N ASN A 95 8.51 16.43 7.18
CA ASN A 95 9.82 15.92 7.62
C ASN A 95 11.02 16.55 6.90
N THR A 96 10.95 17.83 6.59
CA THR A 96 12.06 18.59 6.01
C THR A 96 12.92 19.20 7.11
N ALA A 97 14.20 19.44 6.82
CA ALA A 97 14.98 20.36 7.65
C ALA A 97 14.37 21.75 7.57
N VAL A 98 14.27 22.39 8.69
CA VAL A 98 13.89 23.80 8.75
C VAL A 98 15.08 24.62 8.28
N SER A 99 15.05 25.17 7.07
CA SER A 99 15.96 26.22 6.65
C SER A 99 15.25 27.57 6.78
N GLU A 100 15.98 28.59 7.15
CA GLU A 100 15.44 29.95 7.28
C GLU A 100 14.74 30.43 6.00
N GLU A 101 15.15 29.96 4.83
CA GLU A 101 14.57 30.30 3.53
C GLU A 101 13.14 29.79 3.31
N ASN A 102 12.73 28.67 3.97
CA ASN A 102 11.39 28.11 3.83
C ASN A 102 10.33 28.80 4.71
N LEU A 103 10.75 29.70 5.58
CA LEU A 103 9.93 30.35 6.58
C LEU A 103 9.42 31.71 6.16
N SER A 104 10.10 32.37 5.22
CA SER A 104 9.76 33.71 4.81
C SER A 104 8.50 33.86 3.96
N SER A 105 7.86 32.76 3.58
CA SER A 105 6.76 32.78 2.60
C SER A 105 5.35 32.74 3.17
N GLY A 106 5.12 33.02 4.48
CA GLY A 106 3.74 33.13 4.85
C GLY A 106 3.25 33.20 6.29
N LEU A 107 4.11 33.24 7.30
CA LEU A 107 3.64 33.29 8.69
C LEU A 107 4.54 34.20 9.53
N GLU A 108 4.12 35.41 9.75
CA GLU A 108 4.84 36.42 10.59
C GLU A 108 5.00 35.98 12.06
N ASP A 109 4.26 34.95 12.52
CA ASP A 109 4.32 34.41 13.90
C ASP A 109 5.18 33.13 14.07
N VAL A 110 5.67 32.53 12.99
CA VAL A 110 6.40 31.26 13.04
C VAL A 110 7.85 31.44 13.48
N GLU A 111 8.41 32.63 13.32
CA GLU A 111 9.80 32.93 13.66
C GLU A 111 10.13 32.67 15.14
N SER A 112 9.22 33.01 16.05
CA SER A 112 9.38 32.80 17.48
C SER A 112 9.31 31.30 17.87
N ILE A 113 8.49 30.54 17.17
CA ILE A 113 8.26 29.07 17.43
C ILE A 113 9.45 28.28 16.93
N ILE A 114 9.98 28.64 15.77
CA ILE A 114 11.16 27.98 15.20
C ILE A 114 12.41 28.31 16.01
N TYR A 115 12.57 29.53 16.48
CA TYR A 115 13.66 29.87 17.39
C TYR A 115 13.62 29.02 18.68
N THR A 116 12.42 28.71 19.17
CA THR A 116 12.21 27.83 20.33
C THR A 116 12.50 26.37 19.99
N LEU A 117 12.19 25.91 18.78
CA LEU A 117 12.47 24.55 18.31
C LEU A 117 13.96 24.32 18.01
N LEU A 118 14.65 25.32 17.44
CA LEU A 118 16.08 25.25 17.15
C LEU A 118 16.95 25.31 18.44
N LYS A 119 16.46 25.92 19.50
CA LYS A 119 17.14 25.95 20.81
C LYS A 119 16.96 24.67 21.63
N ARG A 120 16.10 23.73 21.24
CA ARG A 120 16.05 22.40 21.85
C ARG A 120 17.26 21.60 21.40
N GLU A 121 18.31 21.61 22.21
CA GLU A 121 19.54 20.83 22.04
C GLU A 121 19.32 19.30 22.04
N ASP A 122 18.08 18.83 22.20
CA ASP A 122 17.72 17.42 22.32
C ASP A 122 17.14 16.79 21.05
N VAL A 123 17.22 17.44 19.90
CA VAL A 123 16.92 16.77 18.63
C VAL A 123 18.09 15.84 18.32
N LYS A 124 18.07 14.64 18.89
CA LYS A 124 19.00 13.59 18.53
C LYS A 124 19.01 13.45 17.02
N GLU A 125 20.13 13.75 16.38
CA GLU A 125 20.39 13.63 14.95
C GLU A 125 20.15 12.22 14.37
N ASN A 126 19.75 11.27 15.20
CA ASN A 126 19.58 9.85 14.89
C ASN A 126 18.13 9.36 14.86
N ALA A 127 17.14 10.22 14.84
CA ALA A 127 15.76 9.76 14.66
C ALA A 127 15.57 9.31 13.20
N VAL A 128 15.67 8.01 12.98
CA VAL A 128 15.36 7.40 11.67
C VAL A 128 13.89 7.63 11.39
N THR A 129 13.60 8.54 10.46
CA THR A 129 12.23 8.72 9.97
C THR A 129 11.90 7.63 8.97
N THR A 130 10.69 7.07 9.04
CA THR A 130 10.20 6.08 8.10
C THR A 130 8.80 6.43 7.60
N ASP A 131 8.48 5.99 6.41
CA ASP A 131 7.16 6.13 5.81
C ASP A 131 6.68 7.59 5.83
N THR A 132 7.39 8.43 5.08
CA THR A 132 7.09 9.86 4.95
C THR A 132 6.50 10.15 3.58
N GLY A 133 5.30 10.74 3.55
CA GLY A 133 4.62 11.09 2.30
C GLY A 133 4.03 12.49 2.28
N GLY A 134 3.94 13.07 1.09
CA GLY A 134 3.33 14.39 0.93
C GLY A 134 1.84 14.41 1.25
N VAL A 135 1.15 13.28 1.10
CA VAL A 135 -0.27 13.10 1.45
C VAL A 135 -0.41 12.13 2.60
N ALA A 136 0.11 10.92 2.48
CA ALA A 136 0.04 9.90 3.52
C ALA A 136 1.43 9.34 3.83
N GLY A 137 1.74 9.13 5.11
CA GLY A 137 2.95 8.39 5.50
C GLY A 137 2.85 6.94 5.06
N TYR A 138 1.77 6.27 5.44
CA TYR A 138 1.41 4.93 5.01
C TYR A 138 -0.05 4.88 4.58
N SER A 139 -0.33 4.25 3.45
CA SER A 139 -1.70 4.02 3.00
C SER A 139 -1.90 2.58 2.57
N ASN A 140 -2.92 1.95 3.10
CA ASN A 140 -3.37 0.61 2.73
C ASN A 140 -4.80 0.60 2.14
N ASP A 141 -5.35 1.77 1.83
CA ASP A 141 -6.65 1.93 1.19
C ASP A 141 -6.57 3.05 0.13
N ILE A 142 -7.61 3.82 -0.09
CA ILE A 142 -7.76 4.70 -1.25
C ILE A 142 -7.08 6.06 -1.06
N LEU A 143 -6.19 6.41 -1.99
CA LEU A 143 -5.70 7.76 -2.24
C LEU A 143 -6.07 8.17 -3.66
N GLN A 144 -6.95 9.14 -3.81
CA GLN A 144 -7.42 9.54 -5.14
C GLN A 144 -7.44 11.05 -5.33
N SER A 145 -6.97 11.50 -6.50
CA SER A 145 -7.01 12.90 -6.92
C SER A 145 -6.36 13.87 -5.91
N CYS A 146 -5.34 13.41 -5.21
CA CYS A 146 -4.62 14.21 -4.23
C CYS A 146 -3.41 14.91 -4.84
N THR A 147 -3.11 16.10 -4.35
CA THR A 147 -1.98 16.90 -4.82
C THR A 147 -1.03 17.23 -3.68
N ASN A 148 0.26 16.97 -3.89
CA ASN A 148 1.31 17.48 -3.03
C ASN A 148 2.06 18.63 -3.71
N LEU A 149 2.14 19.75 -3.03
CA LEU A 149 2.91 20.95 -3.41
C LEU A 149 4.06 21.22 -2.43
N GLY A 150 4.03 20.64 -1.24
CA GLY A 150 5.03 20.81 -0.20
C GLY A 150 6.26 19.94 -0.43
N ALA A 151 7.40 20.37 0.11
CA ALA A 151 8.60 19.55 0.14
C ALA A 151 8.44 18.37 1.11
N VAL A 152 9.04 17.23 0.76
CA VAL A 152 8.92 15.96 1.53
C VAL A 152 10.31 15.40 1.78
N GLY A 153 10.58 15.09 3.04
CA GLY A 153 11.80 14.44 3.47
C GLY A 153 13.02 15.35 3.53
N TYR A 154 14.13 14.78 3.96
CA TYR A 154 15.39 15.48 4.17
C TYR A 154 16.55 14.74 3.46
N PRO A 155 17.57 15.46 2.93
CA PRO A 155 18.69 14.82 2.29
C PRO A 155 19.37 13.77 3.19
N HIS A 156 19.60 12.59 2.65
CA HIS A 156 20.30 11.49 3.32
C HIS A 156 19.62 10.93 4.58
N VAL A 157 18.38 11.33 4.88
CA VAL A 157 17.61 10.88 6.04
C VAL A 157 16.26 10.32 5.58
N GLY A 158 15.79 9.27 6.26
CA GLY A 158 14.48 8.69 6.04
C GLY A 158 14.46 7.53 5.04
N TYR A 159 13.59 6.59 5.34
CA TYR A 159 13.27 5.42 4.52
C TYR A 159 11.83 5.50 4.06
N ASN A 160 11.52 4.98 2.88
CA ASN A 160 10.19 5.02 2.30
C ASN A 160 9.67 6.46 2.22
N VAL A 161 10.29 7.28 1.40
CA VAL A 161 9.92 8.70 1.23
C VAL A 161 9.28 8.90 -0.12
N GLY A 162 8.03 9.33 -0.15
CA GLY A 162 7.28 9.54 -1.39
C GLY A 162 6.59 10.88 -1.49
N GLY A 163 6.49 11.41 -2.69
CA GLY A 163 5.82 12.68 -2.93
C GLY A 163 4.33 12.67 -2.61
N ILE A 164 3.70 11.52 -2.66
CA ILE A 164 2.30 11.29 -2.26
C ILE A 164 2.26 10.35 -1.04
N ALA A 165 2.81 9.16 -1.13
CA ALA A 165 2.82 8.21 -0.03
C ALA A 165 4.23 7.72 0.26
N GLY A 166 4.60 7.64 1.55
CA GLY A 166 5.84 7.00 1.97
C GLY A 166 5.81 5.52 1.61
N ARG A 167 4.78 4.83 2.04
CA ARG A 167 4.48 3.44 1.66
C ARG A 167 3.02 3.29 1.24
N GLN A 168 2.78 2.54 0.18
CA GLN A 168 1.46 2.30 -0.40
C GLN A 168 1.22 0.81 -0.60
N ASN A 169 0.12 0.30 -0.06
CA ASN A 169 -0.37 -1.06 -0.28
C ASN A 169 -1.74 -1.09 -0.97
N GLY A 170 -2.53 -0.02 -0.84
CA GLY A 170 -3.89 0.07 -1.38
C GLY A 170 -3.96 0.71 -2.77
N TYR A 171 -5.11 1.24 -3.12
CA TYR A 171 -5.38 1.89 -4.41
C TYR A 171 -4.93 3.34 -4.43
N MET A 172 -4.20 3.72 -5.48
CA MET A 172 -3.83 5.12 -5.72
C MET A 172 -4.10 5.49 -7.17
N ALA A 173 -4.82 6.60 -7.40
CA ALA A 173 -5.09 7.10 -8.74
C ALA A 173 -5.13 8.63 -8.82
N SER A 174 -4.77 9.17 -9.98
CA SER A 174 -4.89 10.60 -10.31
C SER A 174 -4.21 11.53 -9.31
N CYS A 175 -3.18 11.06 -8.60
CA CYS A 175 -2.42 11.86 -7.64
C CYS A 175 -1.26 12.57 -8.34
N VAL A 176 -0.98 13.80 -7.89
CA VAL A 176 0.06 14.65 -8.47
C VAL A 176 1.02 15.12 -7.39
N ASN A 177 2.32 14.88 -7.61
CA ASN A 177 3.36 15.51 -6.81
C ASN A 177 4.08 16.60 -7.61
N ARG A 178 4.18 17.79 -7.04
CA ARG A 178 4.99 18.91 -7.52
C ARG A 178 6.02 19.40 -6.49
N GLY A 179 5.98 18.80 -5.30
CA GLY A 179 6.94 19.08 -4.24
C GLY A 179 8.28 18.37 -4.48
N LYS A 180 9.34 18.90 -3.91
CA LYS A 180 10.65 18.27 -3.87
C LYS A 180 10.61 17.08 -2.91
N VAL A 181 11.16 15.93 -3.32
CA VAL A 181 11.26 14.73 -2.49
C VAL A 181 12.71 14.40 -2.23
N GLN A 182 13.06 14.18 -0.97
CA GLN A 182 14.42 13.86 -0.53
C GLN A 182 14.37 12.76 0.55
N GLY A 183 15.37 11.90 0.57
CA GLY A 183 15.45 10.81 1.54
C GLY A 183 16.76 10.04 1.39
N ARG A 184 16.90 8.97 2.17
CA ARG A 184 18.09 8.10 2.15
C ARG A 184 17.88 6.85 1.30
N LYS A 185 16.73 6.19 1.44
CA LYS A 185 16.45 4.92 0.77
C LYS A 185 14.97 4.79 0.47
N ASP A 186 14.64 4.11 -0.64
CA ASP A 186 13.28 3.93 -1.13
C ASP A 186 12.59 5.30 -1.30
N VAL A 187 13.18 6.12 -2.19
CA VAL A 187 12.72 7.50 -2.45
C VAL A 187 12.07 7.56 -3.81
N GLY A 188 10.80 7.91 -3.85
CA GLY A 188 10.03 7.99 -5.09
C GLY A 188 9.29 9.32 -5.28
N GLY A 189 9.19 9.77 -6.51
CA GLY A 189 8.46 11.00 -6.83
C GLY A 189 6.97 10.94 -6.46
N ILE A 190 6.38 9.75 -6.43
CA ILE A 190 5.00 9.50 -6.01
C ILE A 190 4.99 8.62 -4.75
N VAL A 191 5.58 7.43 -4.80
CA VAL A 191 5.59 6.47 -3.69
C VAL A 191 7.02 6.09 -3.37
N GLY A 192 7.39 6.06 -2.08
CA GLY A 192 8.69 5.59 -1.63
C GLY A 192 8.80 4.09 -1.75
N GLN A 193 7.86 3.36 -1.17
CA GLN A 193 7.78 1.91 -1.25
C GLN A 193 6.35 1.47 -1.60
N MET A 194 6.21 0.73 -2.68
CA MET A 194 4.99 -0.02 -2.95
C MET A 194 5.13 -1.42 -2.36
N ALA A 195 4.14 -1.83 -1.60
CA ALA A 195 4.00 -3.19 -1.13
C ALA A 195 2.62 -3.70 -1.57
N PRO A 196 2.48 -4.99 -1.91
CA PRO A 196 1.16 -5.51 -2.24
C PRO A 196 0.27 -5.44 -1.00
N ASP A 197 -1.00 -5.18 -1.20
CA ASP A 197 -2.00 -5.51 -0.21
C ASP A 197 -2.08 -7.05 -0.14
N ILE A 198 -1.50 -7.62 0.92
CA ILE A 198 -1.48 -9.07 1.12
C ILE A 198 -2.86 -9.58 1.56
N THR A 199 -3.81 -8.73 1.84
CA THR A 199 -5.21 -9.07 1.86
C THR A 199 -5.72 -9.15 0.41
N LEU A 200 -5.16 -10.09 -0.34
CA LEU A 200 -5.85 -10.61 -1.49
C LEU A 200 -7.16 -11.20 -0.96
N GLN A 201 -8.19 -10.40 -0.96
CA GLN A 201 -9.54 -10.94 -0.97
C GLN A 201 -9.71 -11.59 -2.34
N PHE A 202 -9.15 -12.80 -2.47
CA PHE A 202 -9.68 -13.70 -3.44
C PHE A 202 -11.18 -13.70 -3.19
N SER A 203 -11.98 -13.37 -4.20
CA SER A 203 -13.38 -13.72 -4.09
C SER A 203 -13.36 -15.19 -3.66
N SER A 204 -13.94 -15.51 -2.53
CA SER A 204 -13.99 -16.85 -1.99
C SER A 204 -14.40 -17.87 -3.08
N ASN A 205 -15.15 -17.42 -4.06
CA ASN A 205 -15.59 -18.16 -5.22
C ASN A 205 -14.44 -18.62 -6.15
N GLY A 206 -13.44 -17.79 -6.44
CA GLY A 206 -12.36 -18.17 -7.34
C GLY A 206 -11.39 -19.19 -6.70
N LEU A 207 -11.18 -19.13 -5.39
CA LEU A 207 -10.38 -20.10 -4.66
C LEU A 207 -11.15 -21.43 -4.48
N GLU A 208 -12.46 -21.35 -4.21
CA GLU A 208 -13.34 -22.51 -4.13
C GLU A 208 -13.52 -23.19 -5.50
N GLU A 209 -13.63 -22.41 -6.59
CA GLU A 209 -13.65 -22.95 -7.95
C GLU A 209 -12.34 -23.65 -8.27
N LEU A 210 -11.18 -23.04 -8.02
CA LEU A 210 -9.88 -23.66 -8.25
C LEU A 210 -9.72 -24.93 -7.39
N GLN A 211 -10.15 -24.91 -6.14
CA GLN A 211 -10.10 -26.06 -5.26
C GLN A 211 -11.04 -27.17 -5.74
N THR A 212 -12.20 -26.83 -6.24
CA THR A 212 -13.17 -27.76 -6.82
C THR A 212 -12.62 -28.41 -8.09
N GLU A 213 -12.01 -27.62 -8.97
CA GLU A 213 -11.39 -28.11 -10.21
C GLU A 213 -10.16 -28.99 -9.92
N LEU A 214 -9.33 -28.63 -8.93
CA LEU A 214 -8.19 -29.43 -8.48
C LEU A 214 -8.63 -30.75 -7.85
N ASN A 215 -9.70 -30.74 -7.05
CA ASN A 215 -10.28 -31.97 -6.48
C ASN A 215 -10.89 -32.83 -7.58
N GLY A 216 -11.56 -32.22 -8.57
CA GLY A 216 -12.06 -32.93 -9.75
C GLY A 216 -10.95 -33.61 -10.54
N LEU A 217 -9.84 -32.91 -10.75
CA LEU A 217 -8.66 -33.47 -11.42
C LEU A 217 -8.01 -34.58 -10.60
N HIS A 218 -7.90 -34.45 -9.29
CA HIS A 218 -7.38 -35.49 -8.40
C HIS A 218 -8.22 -36.76 -8.45
N ASN A 219 -9.54 -36.60 -8.31
CA ASN A 219 -10.47 -37.78 -8.38
C ASN A 219 -10.43 -38.46 -9.75
N LEU A 220 -10.21 -37.69 -10.82
CA LEU A 220 -10.12 -38.26 -12.17
C LEU A 220 -8.80 -38.98 -12.39
N ILE A 221 -7.70 -38.51 -11.82
CA ILE A 221 -6.38 -39.16 -11.83
C ILE A 221 -6.47 -40.48 -11.06
N ASP A 222 -7.05 -40.46 -9.87
CA ASP A 222 -7.23 -41.69 -9.05
C ASP A 222 -8.10 -42.71 -9.77
N ALA A 223 -9.24 -42.30 -10.33
CA ALA A 223 -10.10 -43.17 -11.11
C ALA A 223 -9.43 -43.73 -12.38
N THR A 224 -8.51 -42.98 -12.98
CA THR A 224 -7.76 -43.44 -14.18
C THR A 224 -6.67 -44.40 -13.81
N LEU A 225 -6.05 -44.26 -12.63
CA LEU A 225 -5.04 -45.22 -12.12
C LEU A 225 -5.67 -46.58 -11.74
N ASP A 226 -6.86 -46.56 -11.14
CA ASP A 226 -7.59 -47.77 -10.77
C ASP A 226 -8.10 -48.53 -11.99
N ASP A 227 -8.44 -47.84 -13.08
CA ASP A 227 -8.94 -48.48 -14.32
C ASP A 227 -7.84 -48.82 -15.36
N ALA A 228 -6.60 -48.48 -15.10
CA ALA A 228 -5.47 -48.80 -16.01
C ALA A 228 -5.28 -50.33 -16.18
N GLN A 229 -5.97 -51.13 -15.37
CA GLN A 229 -6.01 -52.61 -15.49
C GLN A 229 -7.15 -53.13 -16.39
N SER A 230 -8.07 -52.32 -16.87
CA SER A 230 -9.18 -52.75 -17.72
C SER A 230 -9.58 -51.74 -18.78
N ALA A 231 -9.19 -52.02 -20.02
CA ALA A 231 -9.76 -51.62 -21.30
C ALA A 231 -9.41 -50.25 -21.91
N SER A 232 -8.79 -50.35 -23.06
CA SER A 232 -8.26 -49.29 -23.96
C SER A 232 -9.24 -48.24 -24.45
N ASP A 233 -10.52 -48.53 -24.58
CA ASP A 233 -11.52 -47.59 -25.14
C ASP A 233 -12.07 -46.56 -24.13
N THR A 234 -12.00 -46.89 -22.84
CA THR A 234 -12.44 -45.99 -21.76
C THR A 234 -11.38 -44.93 -21.44
N VAL A 235 -10.12 -45.22 -21.68
CA VAL A 235 -8.97 -44.34 -21.39
C VAL A 235 -9.02 -43.07 -22.25
N SER A 236 -9.37 -43.19 -23.52
CA SER A 236 -9.39 -42.02 -24.45
C SER A 236 -10.45 -40.97 -24.05
N GLY A 237 -11.64 -41.41 -23.63
CA GLY A 237 -12.69 -40.50 -23.15
C GLY A 237 -12.35 -39.82 -21.81
N ARG A 238 -11.57 -40.48 -20.97
CA ARG A 238 -11.13 -39.94 -19.68
C ARG A 238 -9.98 -38.97 -19.82
N ILE A 239 -9.03 -39.20 -20.74
CA ILE A 239 -7.97 -38.28 -21.10
C ILE A 239 -8.55 -36.94 -21.58
N THR A 240 -9.62 -36.98 -22.38
CA THR A 240 -10.30 -35.78 -22.84
C THR A 240 -10.92 -34.97 -21.68
N ARG A 241 -11.48 -35.67 -20.68
CA ARG A 241 -12.01 -34.99 -19.47
C ARG A 241 -10.90 -34.42 -18.59
N ILE A 242 -9.79 -35.16 -18.42
CA ILE A 242 -8.61 -34.65 -17.69
C ILE A 242 -8.06 -33.40 -18.37
N SER A 243 -7.97 -33.41 -19.71
CA SER A 243 -7.55 -32.25 -20.47
C SER A 243 -8.51 -31.04 -20.23
N GLY A 244 -9.83 -31.28 -20.25
CA GLY A 244 -10.82 -30.25 -19.97
C GLY A 244 -10.72 -29.65 -18.56
N TYR A 245 -10.49 -30.47 -17.54
CA TYR A 245 -10.27 -29.98 -16.18
C TYR A 245 -8.91 -29.26 -16.02
N ALA A 246 -7.89 -29.73 -16.72
CA ALA A 246 -6.59 -29.04 -16.73
C ALA A 246 -6.66 -27.66 -17.41
N ASP A 247 -7.44 -27.56 -18.48
CA ASP A 247 -7.68 -26.29 -19.17
C ASP A 247 -8.50 -25.33 -18.28
N ALA A 248 -9.57 -25.81 -17.62
CA ALA A 248 -10.36 -25.02 -16.69
C ALA A 248 -9.53 -24.54 -15.47
N ALA A 249 -8.68 -25.39 -14.92
CA ALA A 249 -7.77 -25.02 -13.85
C ALA A 249 -6.73 -23.99 -14.31
N ARG A 250 -6.23 -24.11 -15.55
CA ARG A 250 -5.33 -23.10 -16.16
C ARG A 250 -6.04 -21.78 -16.39
N ASP A 251 -7.29 -21.79 -16.89
CA ASP A 251 -8.08 -20.59 -17.11
C ASP A 251 -8.44 -19.90 -15.79
N SER A 252 -8.76 -20.67 -14.74
CA SER A 252 -8.98 -20.15 -13.39
C SER A 252 -7.72 -19.53 -12.80
N ALA A 253 -6.56 -20.17 -12.98
CA ALA A 253 -5.27 -19.63 -12.56
C ALA A 253 -4.89 -18.38 -13.38
N HIS A 254 -5.20 -18.35 -14.68
CA HIS A 254 -4.96 -17.20 -15.55
C HIS A 254 -5.89 -16.02 -15.21
N ASN A 255 -7.14 -16.28 -14.91
CA ASN A 255 -8.08 -15.28 -14.42
C ASN A 255 -7.65 -14.70 -13.06
N MET A 256 -7.17 -15.55 -12.15
CA MET A 256 -6.56 -15.08 -10.90
C MET A 256 -5.31 -14.25 -11.15
N THR A 257 -4.44 -14.66 -12.07
CA THR A 257 -3.24 -13.91 -12.44
C THR A 257 -3.60 -12.57 -13.11
N GLY A 258 -4.67 -12.53 -13.91
CA GLY A 258 -5.21 -11.30 -14.49
C GLY A 258 -5.76 -10.33 -13.43
N GLN A 259 -6.49 -10.84 -12.45
CA GLN A 259 -6.95 -10.05 -11.30
C GLN A 259 -5.80 -9.60 -10.38
N LEU A 260 -4.70 -10.37 -10.36
CA LEU A 260 -3.45 -10.03 -9.68
C LEU A 260 -2.58 -9.06 -10.49
N GLY A 261 -2.69 -9.08 -11.82
CA GLY A 261 -1.94 -8.21 -12.72
C GLY A 261 -2.20 -6.72 -12.51
N ASP A 262 -3.38 -6.36 -12.03
CA ASP A 262 -3.69 -4.99 -11.61
C ASP A 262 -3.01 -4.59 -10.28
N PHE A 263 -2.42 -5.57 -9.57
CA PHE A 263 -1.64 -5.42 -8.32
C PHE A 263 -0.16 -5.80 -8.48
N VAL A 264 0.37 -5.53 -9.62
CA VAL A 264 1.67 -5.98 -10.13
C VAL A 264 2.85 -5.81 -9.17
N ASP A 265 3.75 -6.76 -9.26
CA ASP A 265 5.19 -6.85 -9.02
C ASP A 265 5.68 -7.41 -7.68
N SER A 266 4.88 -7.61 -6.65
CA SER A 266 5.43 -8.13 -5.39
C SER A 266 4.91 -9.50 -4.94
N ASN A 267 4.01 -10.13 -5.69
CA ASN A 267 3.49 -11.46 -5.39
C ASN A 267 3.88 -12.55 -6.40
N VAL A 268 4.99 -12.36 -7.09
CA VAL A 268 5.56 -13.33 -8.02
C VAL A 268 5.74 -14.69 -7.33
N ASP A 269 6.12 -14.72 -6.05
CA ASP A 269 6.34 -15.97 -5.33
C ASP A 269 5.06 -16.75 -5.05
N THR A 270 3.95 -16.07 -4.78
CA THR A 270 2.66 -16.75 -4.54
C THR A 270 2.03 -17.23 -5.84
N ALA A 271 2.07 -16.42 -6.89
CA ALA A 271 1.62 -16.80 -8.21
C ALA A 271 2.49 -17.95 -8.78
N ASN A 272 3.81 -17.88 -8.60
CA ASN A 272 4.74 -18.96 -8.97
C ASN A 272 4.48 -20.24 -8.18
N ASN A 273 4.14 -20.16 -6.90
CA ASN A 273 3.80 -21.34 -6.11
C ASN A 273 2.51 -22.01 -6.59
N ILE A 274 1.50 -21.23 -6.98
CA ILE A 274 0.25 -21.75 -7.57
C ILE A 274 0.55 -22.37 -8.93
N LEU A 275 1.35 -21.70 -9.77
CA LEU A 275 1.76 -22.24 -11.07
C LEU A 275 2.53 -23.56 -10.92
N LEU A 276 3.49 -23.63 -10.00
CA LEU A 276 4.25 -24.84 -9.68
C LEU A 276 3.35 -25.98 -9.17
N LEU A 277 2.29 -25.64 -8.44
CA LEU A 277 1.32 -26.64 -7.98
C LEU A 277 0.54 -27.21 -9.17
N VAL A 278 0.05 -26.37 -10.06
CA VAL A 278 -0.66 -26.75 -11.29
C VAL A 278 0.25 -27.57 -12.22
N GLU A 279 1.48 -27.14 -12.44
CA GLU A 279 2.47 -27.88 -13.23
C GLU A 279 2.81 -29.25 -12.63
N ARG A 280 2.91 -29.34 -11.31
CA ARG A 280 3.14 -30.62 -10.61
C ARG A 280 1.99 -31.60 -10.79
N TYR A 281 0.74 -31.12 -10.79
CA TYR A 281 -0.43 -31.96 -11.08
C TYR A 281 -0.52 -32.34 -12.55
N LEU A 282 -0.21 -31.44 -13.48
CA LEU A 282 -0.15 -31.72 -14.90
C LEU A 282 0.97 -32.70 -15.26
N ALA A 283 2.14 -32.60 -14.61
CA ALA A 283 3.24 -33.55 -14.79
C ALA A 283 2.91 -34.94 -14.26
N LYS A 284 2.09 -35.05 -13.20
CA LYS A 284 1.57 -36.35 -12.71
C LYS A 284 0.50 -36.94 -13.63
N ALA A 285 -0.26 -36.08 -14.34
CA ALA A 285 -1.28 -36.52 -15.30
C ALA A 285 -0.72 -36.87 -16.68
N ALA A 286 0.51 -36.49 -16.97
CA ALA A 286 1.18 -36.91 -18.20
C ALA A 286 1.45 -38.40 -18.17
N PRO A 287 1.05 -39.17 -19.19
CA PRO A 287 1.30 -40.61 -19.22
C PRO A 287 2.80 -40.85 -19.19
N HIS A 288 3.25 -41.69 -18.26
CA HIS A 288 4.59 -42.25 -18.30
C HIS A 288 4.71 -43.09 -19.58
N HIS A 289 5.17 -42.48 -20.65
CA HIS A 289 5.78 -43.28 -21.74
C HIS A 289 7.09 -43.84 -21.20
N GLY A 290 6.97 -44.90 -20.45
CA GLY A 290 8.08 -45.80 -20.15
C GLY A 290 8.58 -46.40 -21.47
N GLY A 291 9.63 -45.83 -22.00
CA GLY A 291 10.40 -46.47 -23.08
C GLY A 291 10.98 -47.76 -22.56
N SER A 292 10.30 -48.87 -22.80
CA SER A 292 10.91 -50.20 -22.76
C SER A 292 11.74 -50.35 -24.04
N GLY A 293 12.94 -49.81 -24.03
CA GLY A 293 13.99 -50.19 -24.98
C GLY A 293 14.46 -51.60 -24.62
N GLY A 294 13.77 -52.61 -25.16
CA GLY A 294 14.32 -53.95 -25.20
C GLY A 294 15.43 -54.00 -26.23
N SER A 295 16.66 -54.16 -25.77
CA SER A 295 17.77 -54.62 -26.62
C SER A 295 17.68 -56.12 -26.79
N LEU A 296 17.68 -56.56 -28.04
CA LEU A 296 18.36 -57.77 -28.49
C LEU A 296 19.68 -57.40 -29.07
#